data_68effda9c850d253e9bd792975352dce
#
_entry.id   68effda9c850d253e9bd792975352dce
#
_cell.length_a   1.000
_cell.length_b   1.000
_cell.length_c   1.000
_cell.angle_alpha   90.00
_cell.angle_beta   90.00
_cell.angle_gamma   90.00
#
_symmetry.space_group_name_H-M   'P 1'
#
loop_
_entity.id
_entity.type
_entity.pdbx_description
1 polymer ?
#
loop_
_entity_poly.entity_id
_entity_poly.type
_entity_poly.pdbx_seq_one_letter_code
_entity_poly.pdbx_strand_id
1 'polypeptide(L)'
;MIGDRWGVTESDVLRSYPCDDLVASPTMQAWRGVLVEAPAEAVWPWVTQVRLGPYSYDWIDNLGRRSPRELLDLPEPRAGDRFTTAGGRELGRIVSVDPGKQLTGTIMGAFMSYVLAPCDHDMTRLLLKVVIQAPWWAAPGLAIGDLIMARRQLLNLKQLAERHHCQVAVPD
;
A
#
# COMPACT_ATOMS: atom_id res chain seq x y z
N MET A 1 -19.33 7.02 0.31
CA MET A 1 -18.74 8.40 0.32
C MET A 1 -18.09 8.60 -1.05
N ILE A 2 -18.05 9.81 -1.62
CA ILE A 2 -17.38 10.00 -2.92
C ILE A 2 -15.88 9.78 -2.73
N GLY A 3 -15.29 8.86 -3.52
CA GLY A 3 -13.85 8.59 -3.49
C GLY A 3 -13.38 7.54 -2.48
N ASP A 4 -14.28 6.84 -1.80
CA ASP A 4 -13.91 5.77 -0.87
C ASP A 4 -13.46 4.47 -1.56
N ARG A 5 -13.85 4.24 -2.82
CA ARG A 5 -13.51 3.05 -3.60
C ARG A 5 -12.85 3.40 -4.93
N TRP A 6 -11.76 2.71 -5.26
CA TRP A 6 -11.10 2.81 -6.54
C TRP A 6 -10.42 1.49 -6.92
N GLY A 7 -10.73 0.98 -8.11
CA GLY A 7 -10.11 -0.24 -8.66
C GLY A 7 -10.46 -1.52 -7.91
N VAL A 8 -11.45 -1.50 -7.03
CA VAL A 8 -11.88 -2.64 -6.22
C VAL A 8 -13.23 -3.18 -6.69
N THR A 9 -13.43 -4.49 -6.52
CA THR A 9 -14.69 -5.20 -6.71
C THR A 9 -15.49 -5.24 -5.41
N GLU A 10 -16.75 -5.64 -5.44
CA GLU A 10 -17.54 -5.85 -4.22
C GLU A 10 -16.92 -6.94 -3.34
N SER A 11 -16.35 -8.01 -3.92
CA SER A 11 -15.66 -9.05 -3.15
C SER A 11 -14.41 -8.53 -2.45
N ASP A 12 -13.68 -7.56 -3.05
CA ASP A 12 -12.55 -6.92 -2.39
C ASP A 12 -13.01 -6.07 -1.19
N VAL A 13 -14.13 -5.36 -1.33
CA VAL A 13 -14.68 -4.51 -0.25
C VAL A 13 -15.20 -5.36 0.90
N LEU A 14 -15.82 -6.50 0.61
CA LEU A 14 -16.36 -7.42 1.63
C LEU A 14 -15.29 -8.30 2.29
N ARG A 15 -14.07 -8.29 1.79
CA ARG A 15 -12.93 -9.00 2.38
C ARG A 15 -12.62 -8.42 3.77
N SER A 16 -12.23 -9.28 4.71
CA SER A 16 -11.66 -8.86 6.00
C SER A 16 -10.21 -8.39 5.79
N TYR A 17 -9.87 -7.25 6.37
CA TYR A 17 -8.53 -6.66 6.34
C TYR A 17 -7.97 -6.57 7.76
N PRO A 18 -6.66 -6.75 7.94
CA PRO A 18 -6.03 -6.68 9.27
C PRO A 18 -6.22 -5.34 10.00
N CYS A 19 -6.54 -4.26 9.29
CA CYS A 19 -6.82 -2.96 9.89
C CYS A 19 -8.27 -2.77 10.36
N ASP A 20 -9.18 -3.71 10.11
CA ASP A 20 -10.61 -3.54 10.42
C ASP A 20 -10.88 -3.42 11.91
N ASP A 21 -10.19 -4.22 12.72
CA ASP A 21 -10.37 -4.27 14.16
C ASP A 21 -9.49 -3.25 14.93
N LEU A 22 -8.66 -2.47 14.22
CA LEU A 22 -7.75 -1.52 14.85
C LEU A 22 -8.41 -0.18 15.20
N VAL A 23 -9.60 0.10 14.64
CA VAL A 23 -10.40 1.29 14.92
C VAL A 23 -11.84 0.87 15.18
N ALA A 24 -12.29 0.98 16.41
CA ALA A 24 -13.63 0.53 16.83
C ALA A 24 -14.77 1.26 16.09
N SER A 25 -14.59 2.53 15.73
CA SER A 25 -15.61 3.34 15.06
C SER A 25 -14.94 4.24 14.02
N PRO A 26 -14.55 3.68 12.85
CA PRO A 26 -13.90 4.47 11.82
C PRO A 26 -14.87 5.50 11.23
N THR A 27 -14.45 6.74 11.16
CA THR A 27 -15.19 7.83 10.49
C THR A 27 -14.96 7.83 8.98
N MET A 28 -13.84 7.22 8.53
CA MET A 28 -13.53 7.03 7.12
C MET A 28 -12.95 5.64 6.90
N GLN A 29 -13.43 5.01 5.83
CA GLN A 29 -12.84 3.81 5.28
C GLN A 29 -12.65 4.00 3.78
N ALA A 30 -11.53 3.54 3.25
CA ALA A 30 -11.23 3.65 1.84
C ALA A 30 -10.56 2.38 1.32
N TRP A 31 -10.97 1.95 0.11
CA TRP A 31 -10.45 0.77 -0.57
C TRP A 31 -9.84 1.14 -1.90
N ARG A 32 -8.67 0.63 -2.17
CA ARG A 32 -7.91 0.81 -3.40
C ARG A 32 -7.43 -0.54 -3.89
N GLY A 33 -7.43 -0.74 -5.19
CA GLY A 33 -6.94 -1.99 -5.76
C GLY A 33 -6.40 -1.82 -7.16
N VAL A 34 -5.39 -2.63 -7.50
CA VAL A 34 -4.86 -2.79 -8.85
C VAL A 34 -4.62 -4.27 -9.12
N LEU A 35 -4.80 -4.67 -10.36
CA LEU A 35 -4.34 -5.98 -10.82
C LEU A 35 -2.90 -5.83 -11.31
N VAL A 36 -2.01 -6.68 -10.79
CA VAL A 36 -0.59 -6.73 -11.14
C VAL A 36 -0.34 -8.00 -11.92
N GLU A 37 0.26 -7.89 -13.10
CA GLU A 37 0.64 -9.02 -13.97
C GLU A 37 1.98 -9.61 -13.50
N ALA A 38 1.97 -10.10 -12.27
CA ALA A 38 3.09 -10.77 -11.63
C ALA A 38 2.57 -11.58 -10.43
N PRO A 39 3.24 -12.69 -10.06
CA PRO A 39 2.88 -13.48 -8.89
C PRO A 39 3.18 -12.73 -7.58
N ALA A 40 2.52 -13.13 -6.49
CA ALA A 40 2.64 -12.45 -5.20
C ALA A 40 4.08 -12.35 -4.70
N GLU A 41 4.90 -13.34 -4.97
CA GLU A 41 6.32 -13.39 -4.62
C GLU A 41 7.13 -12.29 -5.31
N ALA A 42 6.74 -11.89 -6.53
CA ALA A 42 7.38 -10.79 -7.25
C ALA A 42 6.83 -9.41 -6.81
N VAL A 43 5.61 -9.35 -6.30
CA VAL A 43 4.97 -8.11 -5.82
C VAL A 43 5.40 -7.79 -4.37
N TRP A 44 5.55 -8.80 -3.52
CA TRP A 44 5.84 -8.64 -2.09
C TRP A 44 7.06 -7.78 -1.78
N PRO A 45 8.23 -7.96 -2.41
CA PRO A 45 9.39 -7.11 -2.16
C PRO A 45 9.12 -5.63 -2.39
N TRP A 46 8.30 -5.28 -3.38
CA TRP A 46 7.91 -3.89 -3.65
C TRP A 46 6.98 -3.32 -2.58
N VAL A 47 6.06 -4.13 -2.08
CA VAL A 47 5.19 -3.73 -0.95
C VAL A 47 6.02 -3.50 0.31
N THR A 48 6.98 -4.37 0.62
CA THR A 48 7.85 -4.18 1.78
C THR A 48 8.76 -2.97 1.66
N GLN A 49 9.07 -2.55 0.42
CA GLN A 49 9.94 -1.41 0.14
C GLN A 49 9.27 -0.05 0.34
N VAL A 50 7.95 0.00 0.61
CA VAL A 50 7.27 1.24 1.04
C VAL A 50 7.88 1.85 2.31
N ARG A 51 8.65 1.07 3.07
CA ARG A 51 9.44 1.52 4.21
C ARG A 51 10.49 2.58 3.85
N LEU A 52 10.92 2.63 2.59
CA LEU A 52 11.97 3.53 2.10
C LEU A 52 11.43 4.80 1.47
N GLY A 53 10.15 4.84 1.16
CA GLY A 53 9.54 6.00 0.52
C GLY A 53 8.06 5.81 0.20
N PRO A 54 7.33 6.88 -0.08
CA PRO A 54 5.88 6.82 -0.28
C PRO A 54 5.48 6.22 -1.64
N TYR A 55 6.37 6.16 -2.61
CA TYR A 55 6.08 5.67 -3.97
C TYR A 55 4.89 6.36 -4.64
N SER A 56 4.51 7.56 -4.20
CA SER A 56 3.43 8.34 -4.78
C SER A 56 3.93 9.58 -5.52
N TYR A 57 3.71 10.77 -5.01
CA TYR A 57 4.24 12.01 -5.56
C TYR A 57 5.47 12.44 -4.77
N ASP A 58 6.65 11.90 -5.11
CA ASP A 58 7.90 12.11 -4.38
C ASP A 58 8.25 13.60 -4.15
N TRP A 59 7.78 14.50 -5.02
CA TRP A 59 8.00 15.94 -4.87
C TRP A 59 7.11 16.59 -3.79
N ILE A 60 5.96 15.98 -3.47
CA ILE A 60 5.06 16.43 -2.40
C ILE A 60 5.40 15.68 -1.11
N ASP A 61 5.33 14.35 -1.14
CA ASP A 61 5.36 13.50 0.05
C ASP A 61 6.77 13.27 0.56
N ASN A 62 7.76 13.33 -0.34
CA ASN A 62 9.15 12.99 -0.05
C ASN A 62 10.11 14.18 -0.20
N LEU A 63 9.57 15.41 -0.24
CA LEU A 63 10.34 16.65 -0.40
C LEU A 63 11.34 16.60 -1.58
N GLY A 64 10.91 16.01 -2.71
CA GLY A 64 11.71 15.85 -3.92
C GLY A 64 12.70 14.68 -3.91
N ARG A 65 12.78 13.90 -2.83
CA ARG A 65 13.58 12.68 -2.79
C ARG A 65 12.84 11.58 -3.54
N ARG A 66 13.51 10.94 -4.48
CA ARG A 66 12.90 9.85 -5.26
C ARG A 66 12.81 8.58 -4.43
N SER A 67 11.65 7.93 -4.47
CA SER A 67 11.50 6.55 -3.99
C SER A 67 12.37 5.61 -4.85
N PRO A 68 13.04 4.60 -4.26
CA PRO A 68 13.88 3.66 -5.00
C PRO A 68 13.11 2.97 -6.14
N ARG A 69 13.72 2.84 -7.32
CA ARG A 69 13.11 2.18 -8.48
C ARG A 69 13.72 0.81 -8.78
N GLU A 70 14.62 0.38 -7.93
CA GLU A 70 15.25 -0.94 -7.94
C GLU A 70 14.95 -1.63 -6.61
N LEU A 71 14.90 -2.96 -6.63
CA LEU A 71 14.78 -3.72 -5.42
C LEU A 71 16.08 -3.65 -4.62
N LEU A 72 15.95 -3.32 -3.36
CA LEU A 72 17.05 -3.32 -2.41
C LEU A 72 16.93 -4.57 -1.53
N ASP A 73 18.07 -5.12 -1.15
CA ASP A 73 18.12 -6.24 -0.22
C ASP A 73 17.76 -5.75 1.19
N LEU A 74 16.49 -5.86 1.51
CA LEU A 74 15.94 -5.45 2.80
C LEU A 74 15.58 -6.68 3.62
N PRO A 75 15.83 -6.66 4.92
CA PRO A 75 15.32 -7.71 5.81
C PRO A 75 13.80 -7.71 5.79
N GLU A 76 13.21 -8.89 5.99
CA GLU A 76 11.76 -9.02 6.14
C GLU A 76 11.24 -8.07 7.22
N PRO A 77 10.14 -7.37 6.95
CA PRO A 77 9.55 -6.44 7.91
C PRO A 77 8.99 -7.18 9.13
N ARG A 78 9.05 -6.51 10.28
CA ARG A 78 8.49 -7.01 11.53
C ARG A 78 7.58 -5.97 12.16
N ALA A 79 6.64 -6.41 12.99
CA ALA A 79 5.85 -5.51 13.81
C ALA A 79 6.78 -4.63 14.68
N GLY A 80 6.50 -3.34 14.72
CA GLY A 80 7.33 -2.33 15.39
C GLY A 80 8.34 -1.62 14.48
N ASP A 81 8.70 -2.19 13.33
CA ASP A 81 9.55 -1.52 12.35
C ASP A 81 8.88 -0.24 11.80
N ARG A 82 9.67 0.64 11.21
CA ARG A 82 9.14 1.81 10.50
C ARG A 82 8.22 1.39 9.37
N PHE A 83 7.09 2.10 9.23
CA PHE A 83 6.13 1.80 8.18
C PHE A 83 6.51 2.46 6.85
N THR A 84 6.89 3.73 6.88
CA THR A 84 7.35 4.47 5.70
C THR A 84 8.34 5.56 6.06
N THR A 85 8.87 6.22 5.04
CA THR A 85 9.76 7.38 5.19
C THR A 85 9.26 8.48 4.26
N ALA A 86 9.15 9.70 4.77
CA ALA A 86 8.82 10.87 3.97
C ALA A 86 9.77 12.03 4.32
N GLY A 87 10.34 12.67 3.30
CA GLY A 87 11.32 13.74 3.49
C GLY A 87 12.56 13.34 4.31
N GLY A 88 12.90 12.04 4.35
CA GLY A 88 13.99 11.49 5.13
C GLY A 88 13.65 11.27 6.61
N ARG A 89 12.40 11.43 7.01
CA ARG A 89 11.91 11.14 8.37
C ARG A 89 11.10 9.86 8.37
N GLU A 90 11.32 9.03 9.38
CA GLU A 90 10.50 7.84 9.61
C GLU A 90 9.08 8.25 10.00
N LEU A 91 8.09 7.64 9.35
CA LEU A 91 6.68 7.87 9.62
C LEU A 91 5.96 6.54 9.88
N GLY A 92 5.24 6.51 10.98
CA GLY A 92 4.43 5.37 11.35
C GLY A 92 5.22 4.13 11.76
N ARG A 93 4.47 3.10 12.11
CA ARG A 93 5.02 1.79 12.52
C ARG A 93 4.24 0.66 11.87
N ILE A 94 4.91 -0.44 11.60
CA ILE A 94 4.27 -1.69 11.19
C ILE A 94 3.56 -2.28 12.41
N VAL A 95 2.27 -2.59 12.23
CA VAL A 95 1.42 -3.19 13.28
C VAL A 95 1.39 -4.69 13.15
N SER A 96 1.25 -5.20 11.93
CA SER A 96 1.28 -6.64 11.65
C SER A 96 1.82 -6.91 10.26
N VAL A 97 2.37 -8.10 10.08
CA VAL A 97 2.87 -8.59 8.80
C VAL A 97 2.64 -10.10 8.70
N ASP A 98 2.21 -10.54 7.54
CA ASP A 98 2.22 -11.95 7.10
C ASP A 98 2.97 -11.97 5.77
N PRO A 99 4.22 -12.48 5.77
CA PRO A 99 5.09 -12.42 4.59
C PRO A 99 4.43 -13.00 3.33
N GLY A 100 4.56 -12.28 2.22
CA GLY A 100 3.94 -12.66 0.95
C GLY A 100 2.43 -12.41 0.86
N LYS A 101 1.75 -12.00 1.94
CA LYS A 101 0.30 -11.85 1.97
C LYS A 101 -0.19 -10.47 2.41
N GLN A 102 0.37 -9.92 3.48
CA GLN A 102 -0.10 -8.62 3.99
C GLN A 102 0.96 -7.85 4.78
N LEU A 103 0.87 -6.53 4.69
CA LEU A 103 1.63 -5.57 5.49
C LEU A 103 0.66 -4.52 6.03
N THR A 104 0.53 -4.42 7.34
CA THR A 104 -0.34 -3.43 7.98
C THR A 104 0.49 -2.50 8.84
N GLY A 105 0.25 -1.22 8.70
CA GLY A 105 0.93 -0.19 9.48
C GLY A 105 0.01 0.94 9.89
N THR A 106 0.51 1.80 10.75
CA THR A 106 -0.15 3.03 11.17
C THR A 106 0.70 4.24 10.80
N ILE A 107 0.04 5.32 10.38
CA ILE A 107 0.66 6.61 10.09
C ILE A 107 -0.32 7.73 10.44
N MET A 108 0.11 8.69 11.27
CA MET A 108 -0.68 9.87 11.65
C MET A 108 -2.12 9.56 12.09
N GLY A 109 -2.34 8.44 12.80
CA GLY A 109 -3.65 8.03 13.28
C GLY A 109 -4.51 7.25 12.26
N ALA A 110 -4.01 7.05 11.04
CA ALA A 110 -4.60 6.12 10.08
C ALA A 110 -3.97 4.74 10.21
N PHE A 111 -4.75 3.68 9.96
CA PHE A 111 -4.25 2.33 9.77
C PHE A 111 -4.43 1.92 8.31
N MET A 112 -3.43 1.27 7.75
CA MET A 112 -3.36 0.92 6.34
C MET A 112 -2.94 -0.53 6.20
N SER A 113 -3.70 -1.33 5.46
CA SER A 113 -3.36 -2.72 5.15
C SER A 113 -3.17 -2.91 3.65
N TYR A 114 -1.94 -3.26 3.25
CA TYR A 114 -1.67 -3.82 1.93
C TYR A 114 -1.94 -5.32 1.98
N VAL A 115 -2.72 -5.81 1.05
CA VAL A 115 -3.06 -7.23 0.94
C VAL A 115 -2.78 -7.70 -0.48
N LEU A 116 -2.06 -8.80 -0.59
CA LEU A 116 -1.81 -9.51 -1.83
C LEU A 116 -2.80 -10.67 -1.94
N ALA A 117 -3.67 -10.61 -2.91
CA ALA A 117 -4.63 -11.67 -3.21
C ALA A 117 -4.25 -12.29 -4.57
N PRO A 118 -3.61 -13.49 -4.57
CA PRO A 118 -3.29 -14.19 -5.80
C PRO A 118 -4.54 -14.45 -6.64
N CYS A 119 -4.40 -14.30 -7.95
CA CYS A 119 -5.40 -14.60 -8.97
C CYS A 119 -4.87 -15.69 -9.91
N ASP A 120 -5.75 -16.14 -10.82
CA ASP A 120 -5.33 -17.06 -11.87
C ASP A 120 -4.26 -16.44 -12.79
N HIS A 121 -3.48 -17.29 -13.46
CA HIS A 121 -2.49 -16.90 -14.46
C HIS A 121 -1.32 -16.02 -13.95
N ASP A 122 -0.79 -16.33 -12.77
CA ASP A 122 0.34 -15.61 -12.17
C ASP A 122 0.09 -14.10 -11.98
N MET A 123 -1.15 -13.72 -11.75
CA MET A 123 -1.54 -12.36 -11.44
C MET A 123 -1.85 -12.19 -9.95
N THR A 124 -1.67 -10.98 -9.46
CA THR A 124 -1.95 -10.62 -8.07
C THR A 124 -2.81 -9.37 -8.00
N ARG A 125 -3.89 -9.41 -7.25
CA ARG A 125 -4.57 -8.20 -6.82
C ARG A 125 -3.84 -7.58 -5.64
N LEU A 126 -3.25 -6.44 -5.86
CA LEU A 126 -2.68 -5.61 -4.79
C LEU A 126 -3.79 -4.67 -4.27
N LEU A 127 -4.22 -4.92 -3.05
CA LEU A 127 -5.29 -4.19 -2.37
C LEU A 127 -4.71 -3.34 -1.25
N LEU A 128 -5.28 -2.16 -1.06
CA LEU A 128 -4.99 -1.27 0.06
C LEU A 128 -6.29 -0.85 0.70
N LYS A 129 -6.44 -1.12 1.99
CA LYS A 129 -7.51 -0.56 2.82
C LYS A 129 -6.92 0.44 3.82
N VAL A 130 -7.60 1.57 3.93
CA VAL A 130 -7.28 2.62 4.91
C VAL A 130 -8.47 2.82 5.83
N VAL A 131 -8.22 2.85 7.13
CA VAL A 131 -9.22 3.17 8.17
C VAL A 131 -8.69 4.31 9.03
N ILE A 132 -9.53 5.31 9.25
CA ILE A 132 -9.17 6.50 10.03
C ILE A 132 -10.31 6.85 10.99
N GLN A 133 -9.94 7.27 12.19
CA GLN A 133 -10.84 7.98 13.08
C GLN A 133 -10.44 9.47 13.09
N ALA A 134 -11.18 10.28 12.37
CA ALA A 134 -10.95 11.71 12.23
C ALA A 134 -12.24 12.48 12.49
N PRO A 135 -12.17 13.78 12.82
CA PRO A 135 -13.36 14.63 12.89
C PRO A 135 -14.14 14.59 11.57
N TRP A 136 -15.45 14.51 11.64
CA TRP A 136 -16.33 14.34 10.46
C TRP A 136 -16.12 15.41 9.38
N TRP A 137 -15.73 16.62 9.76
CA TRP A 137 -15.46 17.73 8.82
C TRP A 137 -14.15 17.57 8.04
N ALA A 138 -13.19 16.80 8.56
CA ALA A 138 -11.91 16.55 7.89
C ALA A 138 -11.95 15.35 6.93
N ALA A 139 -12.90 14.42 7.14
CA ALA A 139 -12.98 13.16 6.40
C ALA A 139 -13.06 13.32 4.87
N PRO A 140 -13.83 14.27 4.27
CA PRO A 140 -13.88 14.42 2.82
C PRO A 140 -12.54 14.86 2.20
N GLY A 141 -11.83 15.80 2.85
CA GLY A 141 -10.52 16.27 2.38
C GLY A 141 -9.45 15.18 2.47
N LEU A 142 -9.47 14.41 3.56
CA LEU A 142 -8.58 13.27 3.75
C LEU A 142 -8.84 12.17 2.71
N ALA A 143 -10.12 11.88 2.41
CA ALA A 143 -10.48 10.87 1.42
C ALA A 143 -10.00 11.22 0.01
N ILE A 144 -10.08 12.50 -0.39
CA ILE A 144 -9.62 12.97 -1.71
C ILE A 144 -8.08 12.94 -1.77
N GLY A 145 -7.39 13.43 -0.73
CA GLY A 145 -5.94 13.40 -0.64
C GLY A 145 -5.40 11.96 -0.69
N ASP A 146 -5.97 11.08 0.11
CA ASP A 146 -5.66 9.65 0.11
C ASP A 146 -5.91 9.00 -1.25
N LEU A 147 -7.06 9.31 -1.89
CA LEU A 147 -7.38 8.76 -3.21
C LEU A 147 -6.29 9.06 -4.24
N ILE A 148 -5.81 10.30 -4.29
CA ILE A 148 -4.81 10.72 -5.28
C ILE A 148 -3.46 10.06 -4.99
N MET A 149 -3.03 10.07 -3.73
CA MET A 149 -1.72 9.57 -3.31
C MET A 149 -1.66 8.04 -3.33
N ALA A 150 -2.64 7.38 -2.74
CA ALA A 150 -2.72 5.92 -2.69
C ALA A 150 -2.90 5.31 -4.09
N ARG A 151 -3.72 5.91 -4.95
CA ARG A 151 -3.83 5.49 -6.35
C ARG A 151 -2.48 5.54 -7.07
N ARG A 152 -1.76 6.64 -6.94
CA ARG A 152 -0.45 6.81 -7.58
C ARG A 152 0.56 5.81 -7.05
N GLN A 153 0.55 5.58 -5.74
CA GLN A 153 1.41 4.59 -5.10
C GLN A 153 1.17 3.19 -5.66
N LEU A 154 -0.08 2.72 -5.66
CA LEU A 154 -0.42 1.38 -6.18
C LEU A 154 -0.04 1.22 -7.66
N LEU A 155 -0.26 2.25 -8.49
CA LEU A 155 0.14 2.22 -9.90
C LEU A 155 1.66 2.17 -10.07
N ASN A 156 2.42 2.88 -9.24
CA ASN A 156 3.87 2.83 -9.28
C ASN A 156 4.39 1.45 -8.83
N LEU A 157 3.86 0.90 -7.73
CA LEU A 157 4.23 -0.44 -7.26
C LEU A 157 3.90 -1.52 -8.30
N LYS A 158 2.71 -1.45 -8.93
CA LYS A 158 2.33 -2.31 -10.05
C LYS A 158 3.39 -2.25 -11.15
N GLN A 159 3.68 -1.05 -11.66
CA GLN A 159 4.62 -0.88 -12.77
C GLN A 159 6.03 -1.39 -12.45
N LEU A 160 6.49 -1.21 -11.23
CA LEU A 160 7.80 -1.67 -10.79
C LEU A 160 7.85 -3.20 -10.67
N ALA A 161 6.82 -3.80 -10.09
CA ALA A 161 6.74 -5.25 -9.94
C ALA A 161 6.67 -5.96 -11.30
N GLU A 162 5.83 -5.48 -12.21
CA GLU A 162 5.69 -6.05 -13.57
C GLU A 162 6.98 -5.93 -14.38
N ARG A 163 7.63 -4.76 -14.35
CA ARG A 163 8.93 -4.59 -15.05
C ARG A 163 9.99 -5.53 -14.51
N HIS A 164 10.12 -5.64 -13.20
CA HIS A 164 11.10 -6.52 -12.58
C HIS A 164 10.80 -7.99 -12.93
N HIS A 165 9.53 -8.40 -12.87
CA HIS A 165 9.12 -9.77 -13.20
C HIS A 165 9.45 -10.10 -14.67
N CYS A 166 9.14 -9.21 -15.60
CA CYS A 166 9.49 -9.39 -17.03
C CYS A 166 11.01 -9.51 -17.25
N GLN A 167 11.82 -8.71 -16.54
CA GLN A 167 13.28 -8.76 -16.68
C GLN A 167 13.89 -10.07 -16.18
N VAL A 168 13.32 -10.66 -15.13
CA VAL A 168 13.80 -11.94 -14.57
C VAL A 168 13.31 -13.13 -15.41
N ALA A 169 12.16 -13.00 -16.08
CA ALA A 169 11.56 -14.07 -16.90
C ALA A 169 12.22 -14.24 -18.28
N VAL A 170 13.03 -13.28 -18.76
CA VAL A 170 13.78 -13.34 -20.02
C VAL A 170 15.26 -13.51 -19.69
N PRO A 171 15.79 -14.75 -19.56
CA PRO A 171 17.24 -14.97 -19.49
C PRO A 171 17.84 -14.67 -20.88
N ASP A 172 18.97 -13.98 -20.89
CA ASP A 172 19.79 -13.76 -22.09
C ASP A 172 20.18 -15.07 -22.80
#